data_70fa73b468e7a19d2e03b983c6cd8e0e
#
_entry.id   70fa73b468e7a19d2e03b983c6cd8e0e
#
_cell.length_a   1.000
_cell.length_b   1.000
_cell.length_c   1.000
_cell.angle_alpha   90.00
_cell.angle_beta   90.00
_cell.angle_gamma   90.00
#
_symmetry.space_group_name_H-M   'P 1'
#
loop_
_entity.id
_entity.type
_entity.pdbx_description
1 polymer ?
#
loop_
_entity_poly.entity_id
_entity_poly.type
_entity_poly.pdbx_seq_one_letter_code
_entity_poly.pdbx_strand_id
1 'polypeptide(L)'
;MTSPLRTDPAHRPSGWGSFENLPTGRTLVMGILNVTPDSFSDGGEHAGHEAAIAHGLRMLAEGADIVDVGGESTRPGSERIDPAEERRRILPVVEALAAAGAVLSVDTLHAGTAEAVLDAGAHIVNDVSGLRASQDMIDLVAERQAPYVLMHARGLPDVQDSRAVYQDVAGEVLGELEALTERCLAAGLAPEKLVLDPGLGFDKRGAQNWELLRALPRFTATGHKVLVAASRKRFLGTLLEQDGAPRPAAGRDAATAAISALSAHAGAWCVRVHAVRPSADAVAAAHAWRGVEPALLRPAADAGVLPASSGADR
;
A
#
# COMPACT_ATOMS: atom_id res chain seq x y z
N MET A 1 -33.21 5.53 11.64
CA MET A 1 -32.45 4.83 12.70
C MET A 1 -31.90 3.56 12.06
N THR A 2 -30.72 3.65 11.47
CA THR A 2 -30.00 2.50 10.90
C THR A 2 -29.10 1.94 11.98
N SER A 3 -29.34 0.69 12.36
CA SER A 3 -28.57 -0.06 13.34
C SER A 3 -27.09 -0.11 12.94
N PRO A 4 -26.13 0.10 13.86
CA PRO A 4 -24.72 -0.06 13.54
C PRO A 4 -24.47 -1.52 13.14
N LEU A 5 -23.71 -1.72 12.07
CA LEU A 5 -23.23 -3.02 11.60
C LEU A 5 -22.46 -3.69 12.76
N ARG A 6 -23.14 -4.56 13.50
CA ARG A 6 -22.50 -5.49 14.41
C ARG A 6 -21.75 -6.51 13.55
N THR A 7 -20.45 -6.35 13.41
CA THR A 7 -19.59 -7.43 12.92
C THR A 7 -19.61 -8.54 13.96
N ASP A 8 -20.22 -9.66 13.63
CA ASP A 8 -20.20 -10.86 14.46
C ASP A 8 -18.75 -11.35 14.62
N PRO A 9 -18.19 -11.37 15.84
CA PRO A 9 -16.81 -11.83 16.05
C PRO A 9 -16.58 -13.30 15.68
N ALA A 10 -17.64 -14.08 15.45
CA ALA A 10 -17.55 -15.47 15.00
C ALA A 10 -17.28 -15.63 13.49
N HIS A 11 -17.34 -14.58 12.71
CA HIS A 11 -17.07 -14.55 11.26
C HIS A 11 -15.80 -13.78 10.90
N ARG A 12 -14.76 -13.85 11.72
CA ARG A 12 -13.44 -13.32 11.33
C ARG A 12 -12.84 -14.25 10.28
N PRO A 13 -12.53 -13.75 9.06
CA PRO A 13 -11.76 -14.53 8.09
C PRO A 13 -10.45 -14.97 8.74
N SER A 14 -10.07 -16.23 8.56
CA SER A 14 -8.79 -16.76 9.00
C SER A 14 -7.67 -16.09 8.20
N GLY A 15 -7.07 -15.05 8.71
CA GLY A 15 -6.01 -14.30 8.03
C GLY A 15 -5.93 -12.84 8.44
N TRP A 16 -6.95 -12.30 9.10
CA TRP A 16 -6.91 -10.97 9.67
C TRP A 16 -6.17 -10.96 11.01
N GLY A 17 -5.34 -9.98 11.23
CA GLY A 17 -4.75 -9.68 12.52
C GLY A 17 -3.25 -9.89 12.66
N SER A 18 -2.52 -10.32 11.61
CA SER A 18 -1.05 -10.32 11.64
C SER A 18 -0.46 -10.32 10.22
N PHE A 19 0.69 -9.70 10.08
CA PHE A 19 1.45 -9.69 8.82
C PHE A 19 1.85 -11.09 8.36
N GLU A 20 2.16 -11.98 9.30
CA GLU A 20 2.58 -13.36 9.04
C GLU A 20 1.44 -14.22 8.46
N ASN A 21 0.20 -13.82 8.70
CA ASN A 21 -0.99 -14.51 8.21
C ASN A 21 -1.44 -14.01 6.83
N LEU A 22 -0.75 -13.02 6.24
CA LEU A 22 -1.07 -12.56 4.90
C LEU A 22 -0.91 -13.69 3.87
N PRO A 23 -1.81 -13.78 2.88
CA PRO A 23 -1.72 -14.79 1.85
C PRO A 23 -0.37 -14.80 1.14
N THR A 24 0.18 -15.98 0.96
CA THR A 24 1.38 -16.24 0.15
C THR A 24 0.97 -16.83 -1.20
N GLY A 25 1.82 -16.68 -2.21
CA GLY A 25 1.57 -17.24 -3.55
C GLY A 25 0.68 -16.37 -4.45
N ARG A 26 0.19 -15.25 -3.97
CA ARG A 26 -0.50 -14.24 -4.78
C ARG A 26 -0.05 -12.82 -4.43
N THR A 27 -0.27 -11.90 -5.34
CA THR A 27 -0.09 -10.47 -5.10
C THR A 27 -1.19 -9.96 -4.15
N LEU A 28 -0.79 -9.18 -3.16
CA LEU A 28 -1.69 -8.56 -2.20
C LEU A 28 -2.22 -7.22 -2.73
N VAL A 29 -3.34 -6.77 -2.17
CA VAL A 29 -3.94 -5.47 -2.45
C VAL A 29 -3.90 -4.62 -1.18
N MET A 30 -3.19 -3.50 -1.24
CA MET A 30 -3.10 -2.50 -0.16
C MET A 30 -3.96 -1.30 -0.52
N GLY A 31 -5.02 -1.06 0.25
CA GLY A 31 -5.91 0.09 0.07
C GLY A 31 -5.36 1.36 0.73
N ILE A 32 -5.36 2.49 0.01
CA ILE A 32 -4.87 3.79 0.50
C ILE A 32 -5.99 4.49 1.27
N LEU A 33 -5.79 4.71 2.56
CA LEU A 33 -6.72 5.44 3.43
C LEU A 33 -6.08 6.76 3.90
N ASN A 34 -6.42 7.86 3.23
CA ASN A 34 -5.95 9.18 3.64
C ASN A 34 -6.89 9.75 4.73
N VAL A 35 -6.31 10.13 5.87
CA VAL A 35 -6.98 10.77 7.00
C VAL A 35 -6.59 12.25 7.02
N THR A 36 -7.05 13.00 6.02
CA THR A 36 -6.74 14.43 5.86
C THR A 36 -8.00 15.28 6.04
N PRO A 37 -7.91 16.55 6.52
CA PRO A 37 -9.07 17.43 6.74
C PRO A 37 -9.97 17.57 5.52
N ASP A 38 -9.39 17.64 4.32
CA ASP A 38 -10.13 17.78 3.06
C ASP A 38 -11.00 16.53 2.73
N SER A 39 -10.68 15.40 3.36
CA SER A 39 -11.46 14.17 3.18
C SER A 39 -12.78 14.20 3.98
N PHE A 40 -13.00 15.23 4.85
CA PHE A 40 -14.05 15.21 5.88
C PHE A 40 -14.69 16.59 6.14
N SER A 41 -14.91 17.40 5.13
CA SER A 41 -15.18 18.85 5.20
C SER A 41 -16.44 19.29 5.96
N ASP A 42 -17.40 18.42 6.31
CA ASP A 42 -18.70 18.87 6.82
C ASP A 42 -19.08 18.43 8.25
N GLY A 43 -18.25 17.66 8.95
CA GLY A 43 -18.67 17.03 10.23
C GLY A 43 -17.75 17.25 11.44
N GLY A 44 -16.67 17.99 11.29
CA GLY A 44 -15.64 18.10 12.35
C GLY A 44 -14.78 16.85 12.49
N GLU A 45 -13.81 16.88 13.41
CA GLU A 45 -12.76 15.87 13.57
C GLU A 45 -13.30 14.47 13.89
N HIS A 46 -14.30 14.39 14.77
CA HIS A 46 -14.86 13.10 15.20
C HIS A 46 -15.60 12.38 14.05
N ALA A 47 -16.40 13.14 13.28
CA ALA A 47 -17.06 12.60 12.09
C ALA A 47 -16.06 12.19 11.01
N GLY A 48 -14.90 12.87 10.94
CA GLY A 48 -13.77 12.50 10.07
C GLY A 48 -13.19 11.13 10.41
N HIS A 49 -12.94 10.85 11.69
CA HIS A 49 -12.43 9.54 12.12
C HIS A 49 -13.43 8.41 11.84
N GLU A 50 -14.72 8.62 12.16
CA GLU A 50 -15.77 7.61 11.88
C GLU A 50 -15.87 7.30 10.37
N ALA A 51 -15.83 8.32 9.52
CA ALA A 51 -15.85 8.16 8.07
C ALA A 51 -14.62 7.42 7.55
N ALA A 52 -13.41 7.71 8.10
CA ALA A 52 -12.17 7.02 7.76
C ALA A 52 -12.23 5.53 8.18
N ILE A 53 -12.68 5.24 9.40
CA ILE A 53 -12.86 3.87 9.90
C ILE A 53 -13.84 3.11 9.01
N ALA A 54 -15.00 3.70 8.71
CA ALA A 54 -15.99 3.09 7.82
C ALA A 54 -15.43 2.85 6.40
N HIS A 55 -14.57 3.75 5.89
CA HIS A 55 -13.90 3.57 4.61
C HIS A 55 -12.86 2.44 4.66
N GLY A 56 -12.04 2.36 5.70
CA GLY A 56 -11.10 1.26 5.88
C GLY A 56 -11.80 -0.10 5.92
N LEU A 57 -12.90 -0.21 6.66
CA LEU A 57 -13.72 -1.43 6.71
C LEU A 57 -14.33 -1.77 5.34
N ARG A 58 -14.77 -0.78 4.56
CA ARG A 58 -15.23 -1.02 3.18
C ARG A 58 -14.10 -1.53 2.27
N MET A 59 -12.88 -0.98 2.38
CA MET A 59 -11.74 -1.47 1.61
C MET A 59 -11.48 -2.96 1.87
N LEU A 60 -11.55 -3.40 3.13
CA LEU A 60 -11.43 -4.81 3.48
C LEU A 60 -12.55 -5.65 2.84
N ALA A 61 -13.79 -5.19 2.91
CA ALA A 61 -14.93 -5.85 2.26
C ALA A 61 -14.83 -5.84 0.71
N GLU A 62 -14.09 -4.90 0.13
CA GLU A 62 -13.80 -4.82 -1.30
C GLU A 62 -12.62 -5.71 -1.74
N GLY A 63 -11.91 -6.34 -0.80
CA GLY A 63 -10.84 -7.27 -1.07
C GLY A 63 -9.42 -6.72 -0.83
N ALA A 64 -9.27 -5.64 -0.04
CA ALA A 64 -7.95 -5.25 0.46
C ALA A 64 -7.44 -6.27 1.48
N ASP A 65 -6.18 -6.64 1.35
CA ASP A 65 -5.45 -7.46 2.32
C ASP A 65 -4.83 -6.60 3.42
N ILE A 66 -4.47 -5.37 3.07
CA ILE A 66 -3.81 -4.39 3.93
C ILE A 66 -4.51 -3.05 3.74
N VAL A 67 -4.70 -2.30 4.82
CA VAL A 67 -5.12 -0.88 4.76
C VAL A 67 -3.93 -0.02 5.15
N ASP A 68 -3.54 0.91 4.28
CA ASP A 68 -2.42 1.83 4.48
C ASP A 68 -2.95 3.20 4.88
N VAL A 69 -2.75 3.54 6.16
CA VAL A 69 -3.29 4.75 6.79
C VAL A 69 -2.26 5.87 6.72
N GLY A 70 -2.62 7.01 6.14
CA GLY A 70 -1.75 8.19 6.07
C GLY A 70 -2.45 9.44 6.60
N GLY A 71 -1.79 10.19 7.49
CA GLY A 71 -2.28 11.44 8.07
C GLY A 71 -1.84 12.69 7.31
N GLU A 72 -0.84 12.54 6.45
CA GLU A 72 -0.25 13.61 5.65
C GLU A 72 -0.36 13.28 4.16
N SER A 73 -0.58 14.31 3.34
CA SER A 73 -0.54 14.14 1.89
C SER A 73 0.91 14.16 1.39
N THR A 74 1.33 13.10 0.72
CA THR A 74 2.63 13.03 0.05
C THR A 74 2.61 13.58 -1.39
N ARG A 75 1.54 14.28 -1.79
CA ARG A 75 1.44 14.91 -3.11
C ARG A 75 2.39 16.10 -3.21
N PRO A 76 2.99 16.36 -4.40
CA PRO A 76 3.79 17.56 -4.60
C PRO A 76 3.00 18.83 -4.25
N GLY A 77 3.60 19.70 -3.42
CA GLY A 77 2.99 20.98 -3.00
C GLY A 77 2.03 20.90 -1.82
N SER A 78 1.81 19.73 -1.22
CA SER A 78 1.05 19.64 0.05
C SER A 78 1.89 20.21 1.21
N GLU A 79 1.20 20.87 2.15
CA GLU A 79 1.82 21.33 3.38
C GLU A 79 2.22 20.15 4.27
N ARG A 80 3.40 20.26 4.87
CA ARG A 80 3.84 19.34 5.90
C ARG A 80 3.13 19.64 7.21
N ILE A 81 2.75 18.58 7.91
CA ILE A 81 2.12 18.71 9.22
C ILE A 81 3.11 18.35 10.34
N ASP A 82 2.83 18.87 11.52
CA ASP A 82 3.57 18.50 12.71
C ASP A 82 3.31 17.02 13.08
N PRO A 83 4.34 16.27 13.54
CA PRO A 83 4.15 14.86 13.93
C PRO A 83 3.08 14.63 15.01
N ALA A 84 2.84 15.60 15.89
CA ALA A 84 1.78 15.49 16.88
C ALA A 84 0.39 15.57 16.22
N GLU A 85 0.24 16.45 15.23
CA GLU A 85 -0.96 16.56 14.42
C GLU A 85 -1.19 15.29 13.58
N GLU A 86 -0.13 14.73 12.99
CA GLU A 86 -0.21 13.46 12.26
C GLU A 86 -0.76 12.35 13.17
N ARG A 87 -0.16 12.16 14.35
CA ARG A 87 -0.63 11.18 15.33
C ARG A 87 -2.08 11.41 15.75
N ARG A 88 -2.48 12.66 16.01
CA ARG A 88 -3.85 13.00 16.38
C ARG A 88 -4.86 12.57 15.32
N ARG A 89 -4.51 12.68 14.04
CA ARG A 89 -5.37 12.26 12.94
C ARG A 89 -5.48 10.75 12.81
N ILE A 90 -4.36 10.03 12.90
CA ILE A 90 -4.34 8.62 12.51
C ILE A 90 -4.53 7.62 13.64
N LEU A 91 -4.09 7.93 14.86
CA LEU A 91 -4.16 6.97 15.98
C LEU A 91 -5.56 6.43 16.24
N PRO A 92 -6.64 7.25 16.34
CA PRO A 92 -7.98 6.72 16.55
C PRO A 92 -8.45 5.78 15.44
N VAL A 93 -8.00 6.03 14.20
CA VAL A 93 -8.34 5.19 13.03
C VAL A 93 -7.56 3.88 13.08
N VAL A 94 -6.26 3.94 13.40
CA VAL A 94 -5.40 2.76 13.55
C VAL A 94 -5.94 1.84 14.65
N GLU A 95 -6.20 2.37 15.86
CA GLU A 95 -6.75 1.60 16.98
C GLU A 95 -8.07 0.91 16.62
N ALA A 96 -9.00 1.62 16.00
CA ALA A 96 -10.30 1.07 15.64
C ALA A 96 -10.20 -0.03 14.56
N LEU A 97 -9.37 0.17 13.54
CA LEU A 97 -9.16 -0.83 12.48
C LEU A 97 -8.35 -2.03 12.99
N ALA A 98 -7.36 -1.83 13.87
CA ALA A 98 -6.62 -2.90 14.52
C ALA A 98 -7.55 -3.76 15.40
N ALA A 99 -8.42 -3.12 16.19
CA ALA A 99 -9.43 -3.81 16.99
C ALA A 99 -10.44 -4.60 16.13
N ALA A 100 -10.69 -4.16 14.89
CA ALA A 100 -11.48 -4.90 13.92
C ALA A 100 -10.71 -6.06 13.26
N GLY A 101 -9.42 -6.23 13.55
CA GLY A 101 -8.56 -7.30 13.04
C GLY A 101 -7.97 -7.03 11.66
N ALA A 102 -7.90 -5.77 11.22
CA ALA A 102 -7.25 -5.40 9.96
C ALA A 102 -5.73 -5.54 10.04
N VAL A 103 -5.08 -5.95 8.94
CA VAL A 103 -3.64 -5.76 8.79
C VAL A 103 -3.41 -4.33 8.32
N LEU A 104 -2.64 -3.56 9.11
CA LEU A 104 -2.44 -2.13 8.90
C LEU A 104 -1.00 -1.82 8.52
N SER A 105 -0.86 -0.99 7.51
CA SER A 105 0.32 -0.23 7.16
C SER A 105 0.10 1.23 7.52
N VAL A 106 1.14 1.96 7.89
CA VAL A 106 1.06 3.40 8.15
C VAL A 106 2.10 4.14 7.34
N ASP A 107 1.62 5.09 6.49
CA ASP A 107 2.43 5.98 5.66
C ASP A 107 2.88 7.16 6.52
N THR A 108 4.13 7.12 7.00
CA THR A 108 4.74 8.18 7.82
C THR A 108 6.24 8.29 7.61
N LEU A 109 6.76 9.51 7.73
CA LEU A 109 8.20 9.84 7.69
C LEU A 109 8.81 10.00 9.08
N HIS A 110 7.99 9.92 10.14
CA HIS A 110 8.38 10.28 11.50
C HIS A 110 8.48 9.04 12.38
N ALA A 111 9.68 8.73 12.88
CA ALA A 111 9.92 7.58 13.75
C ALA A 111 9.02 7.58 15.00
N GLY A 112 8.80 8.73 15.64
CA GLY A 112 7.90 8.82 16.80
C GLY A 112 6.41 8.60 16.46
N THR A 113 5.97 8.86 15.22
CA THR A 113 4.64 8.47 14.75
C THR A 113 4.61 6.97 14.47
N ALA A 114 5.64 6.44 13.81
CA ALA A 114 5.76 5.00 13.54
C ALA A 114 5.73 4.18 14.84
N GLU A 115 6.46 4.60 15.87
CA GLU A 115 6.43 3.96 17.20
C GLU A 115 5.02 3.94 17.79
N ALA A 116 4.35 5.10 17.82
CA ALA A 116 3.02 5.22 18.40
C ALA A 116 1.98 4.36 17.68
N VAL A 117 2.03 4.27 16.34
CA VAL A 117 1.07 3.45 15.58
C VAL A 117 1.37 1.96 15.68
N LEU A 118 2.63 1.54 15.80
CA LEU A 118 3.00 0.15 16.08
C LEU A 118 2.47 -0.28 17.46
N ASP A 119 2.59 0.59 18.47
CA ASP A 119 2.01 0.34 19.79
C ASP A 119 0.47 0.29 19.78
N ALA A 120 -0.16 1.04 18.87
CA ALA A 120 -1.61 1.03 18.64
C ALA A 120 -2.12 -0.15 17.80
N GLY A 121 -1.23 -1.04 17.35
CA GLY A 121 -1.59 -2.26 16.62
C GLY A 121 -1.41 -2.19 15.09
N ALA A 122 -0.70 -1.21 14.57
CA ALA A 122 -0.21 -1.26 13.19
C ALA A 122 0.86 -2.35 13.03
N HIS A 123 1.00 -2.86 11.81
CA HIS A 123 1.90 -3.99 11.51
C HIS A 123 3.08 -3.58 10.65
N ILE A 124 2.90 -2.62 9.75
CA ILE A 124 3.83 -2.25 8.68
C ILE A 124 4.10 -0.76 8.76
N VAL A 125 5.35 -0.36 8.63
CA VAL A 125 5.72 1.04 8.41
C VAL A 125 5.99 1.24 6.93
N ASN A 126 5.28 2.19 6.31
CA ASN A 126 5.47 2.59 4.92
C ASN A 126 6.17 3.96 4.88
N ASP A 127 7.49 3.95 4.65
CA ASP A 127 8.31 5.16 4.67
C ASP A 127 8.63 5.62 3.25
N VAL A 128 8.07 6.75 2.88
CA VAL A 128 8.27 7.37 1.56
C VAL A 128 9.39 8.43 1.55
N SER A 129 10.22 8.49 2.60
CA SER A 129 11.38 9.41 2.69
C SER A 129 12.50 9.09 1.71
N GLY A 130 12.55 7.86 1.22
CA GLY A 130 13.52 7.38 0.23
C GLY A 130 14.95 7.39 0.77
N LEU A 131 15.88 7.95 -0.02
CA LEU A 131 17.31 8.04 0.37
C LEU A 131 17.54 8.88 1.63
N ARG A 132 16.52 9.57 2.14
CA ARG A 132 16.56 10.38 3.35
C ARG A 132 15.98 9.66 4.58
N ALA A 133 15.71 8.35 4.48
CA ALA A 133 15.25 7.56 5.62
C ALA A 133 16.15 7.81 6.83
N SER A 134 15.54 8.26 7.94
CA SER A 134 16.27 8.63 9.14
C SER A 134 16.84 7.40 9.83
N GLN A 135 17.95 7.56 10.54
CA GLN A 135 18.53 6.46 11.31
C GLN A 135 17.58 6.04 12.43
N ASP A 136 16.90 7.00 13.07
CA ASP A 136 15.91 6.71 14.13
C ASP A 136 14.75 5.82 13.62
N MET A 137 14.29 6.01 12.37
CA MET A 137 13.28 5.15 11.75
C MET A 137 13.84 3.74 11.51
N ILE A 138 15.04 3.65 10.97
CA ILE A 138 15.70 2.37 10.69
C ILE A 138 15.94 1.59 11.99
N ASP A 139 16.42 2.26 13.03
CA ASP A 139 16.69 1.66 14.34
C ASP A 139 15.38 1.17 14.98
N LEU A 140 14.31 1.97 14.91
CA LEU A 140 12.99 1.60 15.42
C LEU A 140 12.43 0.33 14.74
N VAL A 141 12.43 0.30 13.39
CA VAL A 141 11.87 -0.87 12.69
C VAL A 141 12.74 -2.12 12.88
N ALA A 142 14.06 -1.96 13.06
CA ALA A 142 14.96 -3.05 13.38
C ALA A 142 14.74 -3.57 14.82
N GLU A 143 14.59 -2.69 15.81
CA GLU A 143 14.29 -3.08 17.20
C GLU A 143 12.95 -3.83 17.29
N ARG A 144 11.91 -3.29 16.65
CA ARG A 144 10.55 -3.87 16.66
C ARG A 144 10.39 -5.05 15.72
N GLN A 145 11.36 -5.34 14.86
CA GLN A 145 11.24 -6.29 13.73
C GLN A 145 9.96 -6.05 12.92
N ALA A 146 9.61 -4.77 12.74
CA ALA A 146 8.42 -4.36 12.02
C ALA A 146 8.67 -4.46 10.49
N PRO A 147 7.75 -5.05 9.71
CA PRO A 147 7.79 -4.98 8.27
C PRO A 147 7.92 -3.53 7.78
N TYR A 148 8.86 -3.28 6.88
CA TYR A 148 9.24 -1.94 6.47
C TYR A 148 9.21 -1.80 4.95
N VAL A 149 8.35 -0.92 4.44
CA VAL A 149 8.32 -0.55 3.03
C VAL A 149 9.35 0.55 2.80
N LEU A 150 10.38 0.20 2.07
CA LEU A 150 11.50 1.06 1.71
C LEU A 150 11.29 1.56 0.29
N MET A 151 10.79 2.79 0.14
CA MET A 151 10.51 3.38 -1.16
C MET A 151 11.71 4.16 -1.69
N HIS A 152 11.93 4.10 -3.00
CA HIS A 152 12.92 4.94 -3.66
C HIS A 152 12.40 6.35 -3.94
N ALA A 153 13.04 7.34 -3.32
CA ALA A 153 12.96 8.76 -3.68
C ALA A 153 14.31 9.44 -3.40
N ARG A 154 14.76 10.35 -4.29
CA ARG A 154 16.00 11.13 -4.12
C ARG A 154 15.80 12.36 -3.25
N GLY A 155 14.57 12.61 -2.81
CA GLY A 155 14.23 13.72 -1.92
C GLY A 155 12.73 13.80 -1.67
N LEU A 156 12.29 14.87 -1.01
CA LEU A 156 10.88 15.13 -0.81
C LEU A 156 10.19 15.43 -2.15
N PRO A 157 8.88 15.14 -2.29
CA PRO A 157 8.15 15.40 -3.51
C PRO A 157 8.33 16.84 -3.99
N ASP A 158 8.76 16.98 -5.24
CA ASP A 158 8.99 18.26 -5.90
C ASP A 158 8.11 18.34 -7.14
N VAL A 159 7.41 19.47 -7.30
CA VAL A 159 6.51 19.71 -8.44
C VAL A 159 7.26 19.63 -9.78
N GLN A 160 8.53 19.97 -9.80
CA GLN A 160 9.34 20.05 -11.03
C GLN A 160 10.10 18.76 -11.36
N ASP A 161 10.05 17.74 -10.49
CA ASP A 161 10.86 16.51 -10.63
C ASP A 161 12.35 16.85 -10.94
N SER A 162 12.90 17.85 -10.27
CA SER A 162 14.25 18.39 -10.55
C SER A 162 15.34 17.34 -10.37
N ARG A 163 15.11 16.33 -9.53
CA ARG A 163 16.03 15.21 -9.26
C ARG A 163 15.83 14.01 -10.19
N ALA A 164 14.88 14.07 -11.13
CA ALA A 164 14.61 13.01 -12.10
C ALA A 164 15.69 12.95 -13.22
N VAL A 165 16.96 12.84 -12.82
CA VAL A 165 18.12 12.76 -13.73
C VAL A 165 18.71 11.36 -13.60
N TYR A 166 18.49 10.51 -14.60
CA TYR A 166 18.95 9.12 -14.66
C TYR A 166 19.55 8.85 -16.04
N GLN A 167 20.60 8.02 -16.08
CA GLN A 167 21.12 7.42 -17.31
C GLN A 167 20.49 6.03 -17.54
N ASP A 168 20.41 5.21 -16.49
CA ASP A 168 19.67 3.94 -16.41
C ASP A 168 18.79 3.99 -15.16
N VAL A 169 17.53 4.45 -15.32
CA VAL A 169 16.63 4.63 -14.18
C VAL A 169 16.42 3.33 -13.40
N ALA A 170 16.33 2.19 -14.08
CA ALA A 170 16.11 0.91 -13.42
C ALA A 170 17.33 0.41 -12.65
N GLY A 171 18.53 0.54 -13.23
CA GLY A 171 19.78 0.18 -12.57
C GLY A 171 20.12 1.09 -11.41
N GLU A 172 19.96 2.41 -11.57
CA GLU A 172 20.24 3.38 -10.52
C GLU A 172 19.26 3.24 -9.34
N VAL A 173 17.94 3.12 -9.62
CA VAL A 173 16.94 2.92 -8.57
C VAL A 173 17.19 1.62 -7.80
N LEU A 174 17.56 0.55 -8.50
CA LEU A 174 17.86 -0.73 -7.85
C LEU A 174 19.11 -0.61 -6.96
N GLY A 175 20.20 -0.04 -7.44
CA GLY A 175 21.42 0.14 -6.65
C GLY A 175 21.22 1.06 -5.45
N GLU A 176 20.44 2.13 -5.59
CA GLU A 176 20.09 3.02 -4.47
C GLU A 176 19.20 2.33 -3.42
N LEU A 177 18.26 1.46 -3.83
CA LEU A 177 17.48 0.63 -2.91
C LEU A 177 18.34 -0.45 -2.23
N GLU A 178 19.30 -1.06 -2.94
CA GLU A 178 20.24 -2.02 -2.35
C GLU A 178 21.07 -1.37 -1.24
N ALA A 179 21.60 -0.17 -1.46
CA ALA A 179 22.32 0.58 -0.43
C ALA A 179 21.48 0.91 0.80
N LEU A 180 20.20 1.24 0.61
CA LEU A 180 19.25 1.44 1.72
C LEU A 180 18.93 0.13 2.44
N THR A 181 18.77 -0.95 1.70
CA THR A 181 18.58 -2.30 2.24
C THR A 181 19.73 -2.71 3.15
N GLU A 182 20.97 -2.49 2.70
CA GLU A 182 22.16 -2.76 3.50
C GLU A 182 22.19 -1.99 4.82
N ARG A 183 21.73 -0.73 4.83
CA ARG A 183 21.59 0.06 6.07
C ARG A 183 20.59 -0.57 7.05
N CYS A 184 19.45 -1.02 6.55
CA CYS A 184 18.42 -1.68 7.38
C CYS A 184 18.93 -3.03 7.94
N LEU A 185 19.60 -3.83 7.11
CA LEU A 185 20.18 -5.11 7.53
C LEU A 185 21.30 -4.91 8.56
N ALA A 186 22.15 -3.90 8.37
CA ALA A 186 23.22 -3.55 9.33
C ALA A 186 22.67 -3.09 10.70
N ALA A 187 21.49 -2.48 10.72
CA ALA A 187 20.75 -2.15 11.96
C ALA A 187 20.08 -3.37 12.61
N GLY A 188 20.06 -4.54 11.96
CA GLY A 188 19.53 -5.78 12.49
C GLY A 188 18.10 -6.13 12.06
N LEU A 189 17.51 -5.40 11.10
CA LEU A 189 16.21 -5.77 10.53
C LEU A 189 16.33 -7.07 9.73
N ALA A 190 15.44 -8.02 9.97
CA ALA A 190 15.42 -9.29 9.25
C ALA A 190 15.06 -9.08 7.76
N PRO A 191 15.76 -9.75 6.81
CA PRO A 191 15.57 -9.53 5.37
C PRO A 191 14.13 -9.75 4.89
N GLU A 192 13.41 -10.69 5.48
CA GLU A 192 12.01 -11.00 5.15
C GLU A 192 11.01 -9.90 5.58
N LYS A 193 11.44 -8.97 6.41
CA LYS A 193 10.66 -7.81 6.82
C LYS A 193 10.77 -6.64 5.84
N LEU A 194 11.74 -6.66 4.94
CA LEU A 194 11.92 -5.61 3.93
C LEU A 194 10.96 -5.79 2.75
N VAL A 195 10.38 -4.67 2.33
CA VAL A 195 9.55 -4.54 1.13
C VAL A 195 10.10 -3.37 0.31
N LEU A 196 10.49 -3.62 -0.92
CA LEU A 196 11.04 -2.58 -1.81
C LEU A 196 9.93 -1.95 -2.65
N ASP A 197 9.89 -0.62 -2.73
CA ASP A 197 9.03 0.13 -3.66
C ASP A 197 9.92 0.94 -4.62
N PRO A 198 9.87 0.72 -5.94
CA PRO A 198 10.61 1.51 -6.93
C PRO A 198 10.28 3.00 -6.94
N GLY A 199 9.25 3.44 -6.21
CA GLY A 199 8.92 4.85 -6.04
C GLY A 199 8.38 5.50 -7.31
N LEU A 200 7.47 4.85 -8.02
CA LEU A 200 6.82 5.41 -9.21
C LEU A 200 6.24 6.80 -8.91
N GLY A 201 6.52 7.78 -9.76
CA GLY A 201 6.03 9.16 -9.61
C GLY A 201 6.75 10.01 -8.57
N PHE A 202 7.80 9.48 -7.91
CA PHE A 202 8.70 10.23 -7.04
C PHE A 202 10.05 10.43 -7.74
N ASP A 203 10.43 11.69 -7.99
CA ASP A 203 11.65 12.06 -8.71
C ASP A 203 11.86 11.28 -10.03
N LYS A 204 10.76 11.02 -10.76
CA LYS A 204 10.76 10.28 -12.03
C LYS A 204 9.79 10.91 -13.02
N ARG A 205 10.28 11.19 -14.23
CA ARG A 205 9.47 11.69 -15.36
C ARG A 205 8.61 10.59 -15.96
N GLY A 206 7.63 10.96 -16.77
CA GLY A 206 6.65 10.03 -17.34
C GLY A 206 7.28 8.75 -17.94
N ALA A 207 8.25 8.90 -18.86
CA ALA A 207 8.92 7.78 -19.52
C ALA A 207 9.66 6.85 -18.54
N GLN A 208 10.34 7.42 -17.53
CA GLN A 208 11.10 6.68 -16.52
C GLN A 208 10.21 5.78 -15.67
N ASN A 209 8.96 6.20 -15.40
CA ASN A 209 8.00 5.33 -14.69
C ASN A 209 7.64 4.08 -15.52
N TRP A 210 7.51 4.23 -16.83
CA TRP A 210 7.27 3.10 -17.74
C TRP A 210 8.48 2.18 -17.84
N GLU A 211 9.69 2.72 -17.81
CA GLU A 211 10.92 1.94 -17.79
C GLU A 211 11.03 1.10 -16.51
N LEU A 212 10.73 1.68 -15.34
CA LEU A 212 10.68 0.94 -14.07
C LEU A 212 9.63 -0.17 -14.07
N LEU A 213 8.42 0.10 -14.61
CA LEU A 213 7.39 -0.92 -14.73
C LEU A 213 7.82 -2.08 -15.63
N ARG A 214 8.48 -1.80 -16.76
CA ARG A 214 9.04 -2.84 -17.62
C ARG A 214 10.18 -3.62 -16.96
N ALA A 215 10.94 -2.96 -16.09
CA ALA A 215 12.05 -3.56 -15.35
C ALA A 215 11.61 -4.28 -14.06
N LEU A 216 10.31 -4.33 -13.75
CA LEU A 216 9.80 -4.95 -12.51
C LEU A 216 10.36 -6.36 -12.25
N PRO A 217 10.56 -7.24 -13.25
CA PRO A 217 11.21 -8.54 -13.03
C PRO A 217 12.63 -8.45 -12.45
N ARG A 218 13.37 -7.35 -12.67
CA ARG A 218 14.70 -7.16 -12.04
C ARG A 218 14.56 -6.92 -10.53
N PHE A 219 13.54 -6.18 -10.10
CA PHE A 219 13.25 -5.92 -8.69
C PHE A 219 12.77 -7.19 -7.98
N THR A 220 11.87 -7.95 -8.59
CA THR A 220 11.38 -9.21 -8.00
C THR A 220 12.46 -10.29 -7.95
N ALA A 221 13.47 -10.25 -8.81
CA ALA A 221 14.61 -11.16 -8.82
C ALA A 221 15.60 -10.91 -7.66
N THR A 222 15.51 -9.79 -6.93
CA THR A 222 16.33 -9.54 -5.73
C THR A 222 16.03 -10.48 -4.57
N GLY A 223 14.89 -11.17 -4.60
CA GLY A 223 14.40 -12.02 -3.52
C GLY A 223 13.62 -11.25 -2.42
N HIS A 224 13.64 -9.92 -2.43
CA HIS A 224 12.80 -9.11 -1.54
C HIS A 224 11.35 -9.01 -2.06
N LYS A 225 10.42 -8.74 -1.14
CA LYS A 225 9.06 -8.37 -1.49
C LYS A 225 9.08 -7.04 -2.26
N VAL A 226 8.24 -6.92 -3.31
CA VAL A 226 8.17 -5.68 -4.11
C VAL A 226 6.74 -5.14 -4.09
N LEU A 227 6.60 -3.88 -3.66
CA LEU A 227 5.36 -3.12 -3.69
C LEU A 227 5.34 -2.21 -4.92
N VAL A 228 4.19 -2.15 -5.61
CA VAL A 228 3.98 -1.27 -6.76
C VAL A 228 2.85 -0.28 -6.48
N ALA A 229 3.19 1.00 -6.40
CA ALA A 229 2.26 2.09 -6.10
C ALA A 229 2.08 3.00 -7.33
N ALA A 230 1.31 2.56 -8.33
CA ALA A 230 1.04 3.33 -9.56
C ALA A 230 -0.29 4.12 -9.51
N SER A 231 -1.11 3.89 -8.49
CA SER A 231 -2.51 4.30 -8.45
C SER A 231 -2.70 5.82 -8.62
N ARG A 232 -3.48 6.18 -9.64
CA ARG A 232 -3.88 7.55 -10.01
C ARG A 232 -2.70 8.51 -10.28
N LYS A 233 -1.46 7.99 -10.42
CA LYS A 233 -0.27 8.83 -10.61
C LYS A 233 -0.30 9.59 -11.94
N ARG A 234 0.44 10.71 -11.98
CA ARG A 234 0.42 11.69 -13.09
C ARG A 234 0.73 11.07 -14.43
N PHE A 235 1.69 10.14 -14.52
CA PHE A 235 2.09 9.48 -15.76
C PHE A 235 0.94 8.67 -16.41
N LEU A 236 -0.02 8.14 -15.60
CA LEU A 236 -1.24 7.52 -16.13
C LEU A 236 -2.19 8.57 -16.70
N GLY A 237 -2.27 9.75 -16.08
CA GLY A 237 -3.06 10.86 -16.60
C GLY A 237 -2.55 11.34 -17.96
N THR A 238 -1.23 11.45 -18.11
CA THR A 238 -0.58 11.82 -19.38
C THR A 238 -0.81 10.75 -20.46
N LEU A 239 -0.72 9.45 -20.11
CA LEU A 239 -1.05 8.36 -21.06
C LEU A 239 -2.48 8.46 -21.58
N LEU A 240 -3.41 8.88 -20.71
CA LEU A 240 -4.85 8.95 -20.99
C LEU A 240 -5.31 10.38 -21.33
N GLU A 241 -4.40 11.19 -21.84
CA GLU A 241 -4.69 12.57 -22.23
C GLU A 241 -5.83 12.65 -23.25
N GLN A 242 -6.70 13.63 -23.08
CA GLN A 242 -7.76 13.97 -24.03
C GLN A 242 -7.80 15.49 -24.19
N ASP A 243 -7.95 15.96 -25.40
CA ASP A 243 -8.05 17.38 -25.76
C ASP A 243 -6.91 18.25 -25.20
N GLY A 244 -5.67 17.71 -25.15
CA GLY A 244 -4.48 18.40 -24.66
C GLY A 244 -4.39 18.49 -23.12
N ALA A 245 -5.26 17.79 -22.38
CA ALA A 245 -5.25 17.78 -20.92
C ALA A 245 -5.10 16.37 -20.35
N PRO A 246 -4.19 16.16 -19.36
CA PRO A 246 -4.07 14.88 -18.68
C PRO A 246 -5.37 14.50 -17.97
N ARG A 247 -5.78 13.23 -18.06
CA ARG A 247 -6.98 12.74 -17.40
C ARG A 247 -6.93 13.01 -15.87
N PRO A 248 -7.99 13.53 -15.25
CA PRO A 248 -8.07 13.74 -13.80
C PRO A 248 -7.83 12.47 -13.00
N ALA A 249 -7.31 12.58 -11.77
CA ALA A 249 -6.91 11.45 -10.93
C ALA A 249 -8.01 10.39 -10.75
N ALA A 250 -9.24 10.81 -10.47
CA ALA A 250 -10.38 9.90 -10.31
C ALA A 250 -10.73 9.12 -11.58
N GLY A 251 -10.37 9.62 -12.76
CA GLY A 251 -10.60 8.96 -14.05
C GLY A 251 -9.49 7.95 -14.44
N ARG A 252 -8.51 7.68 -13.56
CA ARG A 252 -7.34 6.81 -13.86
C ARG A 252 -7.47 5.40 -13.29
N ASP A 253 -8.59 5.05 -12.67
CA ASP A 253 -8.72 3.78 -11.94
C ASP A 253 -8.67 2.55 -12.86
N ALA A 254 -9.21 2.63 -14.07
CA ALA A 254 -9.10 1.55 -15.06
C ALA A 254 -7.63 1.29 -15.47
N ALA A 255 -6.84 2.36 -15.69
CA ALA A 255 -5.41 2.21 -15.96
C ALA A 255 -4.64 1.70 -14.73
N THR A 256 -5.04 2.12 -13.52
CA THR A 256 -4.49 1.57 -12.28
C THR A 256 -4.73 0.07 -12.17
N ALA A 257 -5.95 -0.40 -12.45
CA ALA A 257 -6.28 -1.83 -12.45
C ALA A 257 -5.48 -2.62 -13.48
N ALA A 258 -5.29 -2.07 -14.68
CA ALA A 258 -4.43 -2.69 -15.71
C ALA A 258 -2.97 -2.83 -15.23
N ILE A 259 -2.40 -1.79 -14.61
CA ILE A 259 -1.05 -1.87 -14.03
C ILE A 259 -1.01 -2.86 -12.85
N SER A 260 -2.06 -2.94 -12.04
CA SER A 260 -2.17 -3.93 -10.96
C SER A 260 -2.10 -5.36 -11.49
N ALA A 261 -2.83 -5.67 -12.59
CA ALA A 261 -2.77 -6.97 -13.25
C ALA A 261 -1.36 -7.28 -13.80
N LEU A 262 -0.74 -6.33 -14.49
CA LEU A 262 0.62 -6.48 -15.04
C LEU A 262 1.67 -6.65 -13.94
N SER A 263 1.53 -5.92 -12.82
CA SER A 263 2.40 -6.06 -11.66
C SER A 263 2.27 -7.43 -11.01
N ALA A 264 1.04 -7.93 -10.86
CA ALA A 264 0.77 -9.28 -10.37
C ALA A 264 1.35 -10.36 -11.31
N HIS A 265 1.21 -10.17 -12.62
CA HIS A 265 1.82 -11.04 -13.63
C HIS A 265 3.35 -11.08 -13.51
N ALA A 266 3.98 -9.94 -13.23
CA ALA A 266 5.43 -9.81 -13.04
C ALA A 266 5.92 -10.28 -11.65
N GLY A 267 5.03 -10.74 -10.76
CA GLY A 267 5.41 -11.30 -9.46
C GLY A 267 5.55 -10.27 -8.34
N ALA A 268 4.97 -9.07 -8.47
CA ALA A 268 4.92 -8.11 -7.37
C ALA A 268 4.26 -8.72 -6.14
N TRP A 269 4.81 -8.47 -4.95
CA TRP A 269 4.23 -8.90 -3.68
C TRP A 269 2.92 -8.18 -3.38
N CYS A 270 2.86 -6.86 -3.66
CA CYS A 270 1.69 -6.05 -3.32
C CYS A 270 1.50 -4.91 -4.34
N VAL A 271 0.24 -4.52 -4.55
CA VAL A 271 -0.13 -3.27 -5.26
C VAL A 271 -0.83 -2.32 -4.30
N ARG A 272 -0.41 -1.04 -4.26
CA ARG A 272 -0.99 -0.01 -3.40
C ARG A 272 -1.93 0.89 -4.22
N VAL A 273 -3.23 0.91 -3.86
CA VAL A 273 -4.29 1.44 -4.72
C VAL A 273 -5.35 2.24 -3.96
N HIS A 274 -5.98 3.21 -4.65
CA HIS A 274 -7.15 3.94 -4.11
C HIS A 274 -8.46 3.19 -4.37
N ALA A 275 -8.62 2.57 -5.55
CA ALA A 275 -9.81 1.80 -5.91
C ALA A 275 -9.53 0.31 -5.70
N VAL A 276 -9.97 -0.21 -4.58
CA VAL A 276 -9.66 -1.58 -4.14
C VAL A 276 -10.33 -2.61 -5.05
N ARG A 277 -11.66 -2.60 -5.16
CA ARG A 277 -12.40 -3.64 -5.90
C ARG A 277 -11.86 -3.90 -7.32
N PRO A 278 -11.75 -2.89 -8.21
CA PRO A 278 -11.26 -3.14 -9.57
C PRO A 278 -9.80 -3.61 -9.60
N SER A 279 -8.98 -3.24 -8.62
CA SER A 279 -7.59 -3.70 -8.53
C SER A 279 -7.50 -5.14 -8.01
N ALA A 280 -8.34 -5.54 -7.07
CA ALA A 280 -8.45 -6.91 -6.58
C ALA A 280 -8.90 -7.85 -7.71
N ASP A 281 -9.93 -7.47 -8.46
CA ASP A 281 -10.41 -8.22 -9.62
C ASP A 281 -9.30 -8.37 -10.69
N ALA A 282 -8.55 -7.29 -10.96
CA ALA A 282 -7.44 -7.30 -11.92
C ALA A 282 -6.28 -8.22 -11.48
N VAL A 283 -5.93 -8.21 -10.19
CA VAL A 283 -4.93 -9.09 -9.59
C VAL A 283 -5.39 -10.55 -9.69
N ALA A 284 -6.64 -10.84 -9.33
CA ALA A 284 -7.21 -12.19 -9.43
C ALA A 284 -7.19 -12.71 -10.87
N ALA A 285 -7.58 -11.87 -11.85
CA ALA A 285 -7.54 -12.21 -13.27
C ALA A 285 -6.09 -12.53 -13.74
N ALA A 286 -5.10 -11.74 -13.32
CA ALA A 286 -3.70 -11.98 -13.65
C ALA A 286 -3.17 -13.31 -13.08
N HIS A 287 -3.55 -13.67 -11.87
CA HIS A 287 -3.17 -14.95 -11.26
C HIS A 287 -3.87 -16.11 -11.93
N ALA A 288 -5.17 -16.03 -12.22
CA ALA A 288 -5.89 -17.04 -12.98
C ALA A 288 -5.27 -17.27 -14.38
N TRP A 289 -4.86 -16.19 -15.04
CA TRP A 289 -4.14 -16.24 -16.32
C TRP A 289 -2.82 -17.02 -16.22
N ARG A 290 -2.14 -16.97 -15.08
CA ARG A 290 -0.91 -17.73 -14.79
C ARG A 290 -1.18 -19.17 -14.35
N GLY A 291 -2.41 -19.62 -14.26
CA GLY A 291 -2.79 -20.95 -13.80
C GLY A 291 -2.80 -21.14 -12.28
N VAL A 292 -2.83 -20.06 -11.51
CA VAL A 292 -3.04 -20.13 -10.06
C VAL A 292 -4.49 -20.49 -9.78
N GLU A 293 -4.73 -21.50 -8.93
CA GLU A 293 -6.07 -21.99 -8.63
C GLU A 293 -6.98 -20.87 -8.00
N PRO A 294 -8.22 -20.75 -8.46
CA PRO A 294 -9.17 -19.73 -7.96
C PRO A 294 -9.40 -19.77 -6.44
N ALA A 295 -9.26 -20.93 -5.80
CA ALA A 295 -9.39 -21.06 -4.36
C ALA A 295 -8.34 -20.24 -3.58
N LEU A 296 -7.13 -20.07 -4.14
CA LEU A 296 -6.05 -19.26 -3.56
C LEU A 296 -6.24 -17.74 -3.80
N LEU A 297 -7.15 -17.37 -4.70
CA LEU A 297 -7.38 -15.99 -5.12
C LEU A 297 -8.51 -15.32 -4.34
N ARG A 298 -9.30 -16.07 -3.59
CA ARG A 298 -10.40 -15.51 -2.80
C ARG A 298 -9.85 -14.72 -1.62
N PRO A 299 -10.43 -13.54 -1.31
CA PRO A 299 -10.21 -12.90 -0.02
C PRO A 299 -10.53 -13.91 1.09
N ALA A 300 -9.80 -13.86 2.18
CA ALA A 300 -10.00 -14.77 3.32
C ALA A 300 -11.45 -14.78 3.87
N ALA A 301 -12.27 -13.79 3.54
CA ALA A 301 -13.67 -13.70 3.89
C ALA A 301 -14.57 -14.82 3.32
N ASP A 302 -14.21 -15.37 2.16
CA ASP A 302 -15.05 -16.36 1.45
C ASP A 302 -14.61 -17.83 1.66
N ALA A 303 -13.55 -18.07 2.42
CA ALA A 303 -13.00 -19.44 2.61
C ALA A 303 -13.86 -20.33 3.56
N GLY A 304 -14.94 -19.83 4.11
CA GLY A 304 -15.76 -20.46 5.15
C GLY A 304 -17.03 -21.21 4.67
N VAL A 305 -17.37 -21.17 3.38
CA VAL A 305 -18.54 -21.91 2.86
C VAL A 305 -18.07 -22.92 1.83
N LEU A 306 -17.67 -24.10 2.32
CA LEU A 306 -17.64 -25.31 1.47
C LEU A 306 -19.11 -25.61 1.09
N PRO A 307 -19.44 -25.77 -0.20
CA PRO A 307 -20.76 -26.26 -0.58
C PRO A 307 -20.90 -27.66 0.04
N ALA A 308 -22.01 -27.85 0.77
CA ALA A 308 -22.40 -29.15 1.27
C ALA A 308 -22.35 -30.14 0.10
N SER A 309 -21.61 -31.24 0.26
CA SER A 309 -21.60 -32.35 -0.67
C SER A 309 -23.04 -32.78 -0.91
N SER A 310 -23.58 -32.50 -2.09
CA SER A 310 -24.82 -33.13 -2.56
C SER A 310 -24.51 -34.60 -2.71
N GLY A 311 -24.93 -35.38 -1.73
CA GLY A 311 -24.94 -36.82 -1.81
C GLY A 311 -25.70 -37.24 -3.07
N ALA A 312 -24.99 -37.92 -3.96
CA ALA A 312 -25.60 -38.64 -5.03
C ALA A 312 -26.25 -39.89 -4.40
N ASP A 313 -27.56 -39.92 -4.40
CA ASP A 313 -28.33 -41.14 -4.33
C ASP A 313 -29.16 -41.28 -5.61
N ARG A 314 -28.85 -42.36 -6.30
CA ARG A 314 -29.52 -43.11 -7.38
C ARG A 314 -29.19 -42.78 -8.83
#